data_2ee7dfdf446e064ed59bc6e5350ac8f0
#
_entry.id   2ee7dfdf446e064ed59bc6e5350ac8f0
#
_cell.length_a   1.000
_cell.length_b   1.000
_cell.length_c   1.000
_cell.angle_alpha   90.00
_cell.angle_beta   90.00
_cell.angle_gamma   90.00
#
_symmetry.space_group_name_H-M   'P 1'
#
loop_
_entity.id
_entity.type
_entity.pdbx_description
1 polymer ?
#
loop_
_entity_poly.entity_id
_entity_poly.type
_entity_poly.pdbx_seq_one_letter_code
_entity_poly.pdbx_strand_id
1 'polypeptide(L)'
;MARRTTKSSGGRGRSPLAEAAWLTVASIVLTAGSWVLRPDPMPLRAEPAVYRLELAAPLVDAPTALAFYETGTHLFIDTRPVGDPEFRTIPGAVFIRQDSFDDDLFELFDFMFPEDPLVVFGDGNLTGPSNIAGRLKDRGYRDIVILQGGLDAWSDAGGELTTRTRGEGDS
;
A
#
# COMPACT_ATOMS: atom_id res chain seq x y z
N MET A 1 86.85 11.22 -27.59
CA MET A 1 85.73 12.10 -27.11
C MET A 1 84.53 11.77 -27.99
N ALA A 2 83.58 10.99 -27.49
CA ALA A 2 82.41 10.57 -28.23
C ALA A 2 81.19 11.16 -27.51
N ARG A 3 80.49 12.04 -28.21
CA ARG A 3 79.32 12.74 -27.75
C ARG A 3 78.06 11.88 -28.06
N ARG A 4 77.44 11.37 -27.01
CA ARG A 4 76.20 10.57 -27.07
C ARG A 4 75.01 11.53 -27.18
N THR A 5 74.36 11.54 -28.30
CA THR A 5 73.09 12.26 -28.52
C THR A 5 71.95 11.39 -28.02
N THR A 6 71.27 11.80 -26.97
CA THR A 6 70.01 11.17 -26.49
C THR A 6 68.87 11.69 -27.30
N LYS A 7 68.21 10.76 -28.03
CA LYS A 7 67.01 11.04 -28.80
C LYS A 7 65.81 11.02 -27.86
N SER A 8 65.28 12.21 -27.54
CA SER A 8 64.03 12.35 -26.80
C SER A 8 62.87 11.89 -27.70
N SER A 9 62.20 10.81 -27.29
CA SER A 9 60.96 10.34 -27.90
C SER A 9 59.79 11.20 -27.29
N GLY A 10 59.35 12.18 -28.05
CA GLY A 10 58.15 12.96 -27.73
C GLY A 10 56.88 12.06 -27.76
N GLY A 11 56.50 11.53 -26.63
CA GLY A 11 55.18 10.93 -26.46
C GLY A 11 54.15 12.03 -26.59
N ARG A 12 53.26 11.91 -27.59
CA ARG A 12 52.06 12.77 -27.72
C ARG A 12 51.13 12.44 -26.53
N GLY A 13 51.33 13.13 -25.43
CA GLY A 13 50.39 13.11 -24.30
C GLY A 13 49.05 13.63 -24.79
N ARG A 14 48.06 12.77 -24.82
CA ARG A 14 46.66 13.16 -24.98
C ARG A 14 46.32 14.12 -23.84
N SER A 15 45.67 15.24 -24.16
CA SER A 15 45.25 16.15 -23.10
C SER A 15 44.28 15.44 -22.14
N PRO A 16 44.39 15.64 -20.83
CA PRO A 16 43.50 14.97 -19.85
C PRO A 16 42.01 15.24 -20.11
N LEU A 17 41.71 16.39 -20.75
CA LEU A 17 40.34 16.72 -21.18
C LEU A 17 39.86 15.85 -22.34
N ALA A 18 40.75 15.46 -23.27
CA ALA A 18 40.39 14.56 -24.37
C ALA A 18 40.17 13.10 -23.88
N GLU A 19 40.92 12.67 -22.87
CA GLU A 19 40.73 11.36 -22.23
C GLU A 19 39.44 11.32 -21.44
N ALA A 20 39.11 12.35 -20.67
CA ALA A 20 37.86 12.47 -19.95
C ALA A 20 36.64 12.47 -20.91
N ALA A 21 36.72 13.25 -21.96
CA ALA A 21 35.66 13.29 -23.00
C ALA A 21 35.44 11.92 -23.67
N TRP A 22 36.52 11.21 -24.00
CA TRP A 22 36.44 9.87 -24.60
C TRP A 22 35.81 8.85 -23.67
N LEU A 23 36.18 8.85 -22.38
CA LEU A 23 35.60 7.95 -21.36
C LEU A 23 34.11 8.21 -21.18
N THR A 24 33.69 9.49 -21.19
CA THR A 24 32.28 9.85 -21.08
C THR A 24 31.48 9.34 -22.28
N VAL A 25 31.99 9.53 -23.50
CA VAL A 25 31.32 9.04 -24.73
C VAL A 25 31.26 7.52 -24.73
N ALA A 26 32.35 6.83 -24.37
CA ALA A 26 32.37 5.38 -24.30
C ALA A 26 31.35 4.83 -23.26
N SER A 27 31.22 5.49 -22.11
CA SER A 27 30.25 5.13 -21.09
C SER A 27 28.81 5.27 -21.60
N ILE A 28 28.48 6.37 -22.27
CA ILE A 28 27.16 6.61 -22.87
C ILE A 28 26.83 5.54 -23.92
N VAL A 29 27.79 5.22 -24.80
CA VAL A 29 27.59 4.23 -25.85
C VAL A 29 27.40 2.82 -25.26
N LEU A 30 28.17 2.45 -24.24
CA LEU A 30 28.03 1.15 -23.56
C LEU A 30 26.68 1.05 -22.84
N THR A 31 26.24 2.14 -22.19
CA THR A 31 24.94 2.19 -21.51
C THR A 31 23.80 2.07 -22.50
N ALA A 32 23.84 2.83 -23.58
CA ALA A 32 22.83 2.78 -24.65
C ALA A 32 22.83 1.39 -25.36
N GLY A 33 24.00 0.83 -25.61
CA GLY A 33 24.14 -0.50 -26.22
C GLY A 33 23.60 -1.61 -25.32
N SER A 34 23.86 -1.53 -24.01
CA SER A 34 23.30 -2.46 -23.02
C SER A 34 21.77 -2.38 -22.96
N TRP A 35 21.21 -1.23 -23.24
CA TRP A 35 19.75 -1.01 -23.23
C TRP A 35 19.07 -1.66 -24.44
N VAL A 36 19.73 -1.60 -25.62
CA VAL A 36 19.22 -2.21 -26.85
C VAL A 36 19.35 -3.73 -26.85
N LEU A 37 20.37 -4.26 -26.17
CA LEU A 37 20.66 -5.70 -26.11
C LEU A 37 19.92 -6.42 -24.98
N ARG A 38 19.19 -5.72 -24.12
CA ARG A 38 18.38 -6.37 -23.08
C ARG A 38 17.14 -7.00 -23.72
N PRO A 39 16.88 -8.30 -23.45
CA PRO A 39 15.68 -9.00 -23.96
C PRO A 39 14.39 -8.44 -23.36
N ASP A 40 14.47 -7.81 -22.17
CA ASP A 40 13.35 -7.15 -21.52
C ASP A 40 13.68 -5.66 -21.29
N PRO A 41 13.21 -4.74 -22.16
CA PRO A 41 13.38 -3.32 -21.92
C PRO A 41 12.60 -2.92 -20.66
N MET A 42 13.28 -2.28 -19.69
CA MET A 42 12.58 -1.70 -18.55
C MET A 42 11.54 -0.70 -19.05
N PRO A 43 10.27 -0.85 -18.71
CA PRO A 43 9.25 0.10 -19.12
C PRO A 43 9.55 1.46 -18.48
N LEU A 44 9.90 2.44 -19.29
CA LEU A 44 10.12 3.84 -18.85
C LEU A 44 8.82 4.54 -18.51
N ARG A 45 7.71 3.91 -18.83
CA ARG A 45 6.37 4.33 -18.42
C ARG A 45 5.76 3.18 -17.65
N ALA A 46 5.42 3.44 -16.38
CA ALA A 46 4.61 2.53 -15.62
C ALA A 46 3.27 2.35 -16.34
N GLU A 47 2.95 1.13 -16.73
CA GLU A 47 1.62 0.83 -17.26
C GLU A 47 0.59 1.09 -16.16
N PRO A 48 -0.48 1.84 -16.42
CA PRO A 48 -1.52 2.09 -15.41
C PRO A 48 -2.12 0.81 -14.82
N ALA A 49 -2.05 -0.30 -15.55
CA ALA A 49 -2.51 -1.61 -15.10
C ALA A 49 -1.65 -2.21 -13.96
N VAL A 50 -0.37 -1.86 -13.86
CA VAL A 50 0.53 -2.34 -12.79
C VAL A 50 0.18 -1.74 -11.43
N TYR A 51 -0.55 -0.63 -11.42
CA TYR A 51 -1.01 0.04 -10.19
C TYR A 51 -2.48 -0.22 -9.87
N ARG A 52 -3.14 -1.19 -10.51
CA ARG A 52 -4.43 -1.66 -10.02
C ARG A 52 -4.19 -2.36 -8.71
N LEU A 53 -4.56 -1.70 -7.62
CA LEU A 53 -4.71 -2.36 -6.34
C LEU A 53 -5.77 -3.45 -6.51
N GLU A 54 -5.36 -4.71 -6.57
CA GLU A 54 -6.28 -5.83 -6.51
C GLU A 54 -6.81 -5.90 -5.09
N LEU A 55 -8.01 -5.36 -4.91
CA LEU A 55 -8.68 -5.39 -3.62
C LEU A 55 -9.14 -6.82 -3.32
N ALA A 56 -8.95 -7.25 -2.09
CA ALA A 56 -9.38 -8.57 -1.65
C ALA A 56 -10.92 -8.71 -1.62
N ALA A 57 -11.66 -7.59 -1.57
CA ALA A 57 -13.12 -7.59 -1.55
C ALA A 57 -13.67 -6.40 -2.38
N PRO A 58 -14.93 -6.47 -2.87
CA PRO A 58 -15.54 -5.38 -3.62
C PRO A 58 -15.71 -4.13 -2.75
N LEU A 59 -15.77 -2.97 -3.42
CA LEU A 59 -16.04 -1.69 -2.76
C LEU A 59 -17.55 -1.47 -2.63
N VAL A 60 -17.93 -0.84 -1.53
CA VAL A 60 -19.26 -0.27 -1.29
C VAL A 60 -19.12 1.23 -1.06
N ASP A 61 -20.04 2.02 -1.59
CA ASP A 61 -20.11 3.46 -1.32
C ASP A 61 -20.74 3.76 0.04
N ALA A 62 -20.50 4.95 0.57
CA ALA A 62 -20.97 5.33 1.90
C ALA A 62 -22.51 5.37 2.02
N PRO A 63 -23.30 5.85 1.04
CA PRO A 63 -24.75 5.77 1.12
C PRO A 63 -25.29 4.33 1.22
N THR A 64 -24.73 3.38 0.47
CA THR A 64 -25.11 1.97 0.56
C THR A 64 -24.69 1.37 1.91
N ALA A 65 -23.50 1.67 2.39
CA ALA A 65 -23.04 1.22 3.70
C ALA A 65 -23.90 1.78 4.83
N LEU A 66 -24.38 3.04 4.71
CA LEU A 66 -25.31 3.63 5.66
C LEU A 66 -26.64 2.86 5.69
N ALA A 67 -27.18 2.47 4.54
CA ALA A 67 -28.38 1.64 4.48
C ALA A 67 -28.16 0.25 5.13
N PHE A 68 -26.97 -0.35 4.98
CA PHE A 68 -26.63 -1.59 5.67
C PHE A 68 -26.61 -1.41 7.20
N TYR A 69 -26.10 -0.28 7.66
CA TYR A 69 -26.06 0.06 9.08
C TYR A 69 -27.46 0.26 9.66
N GLU A 70 -28.31 1.07 9.00
CA GLU A 70 -29.67 1.36 9.42
C GLU A 70 -30.56 0.09 9.48
N THR A 71 -30.32 -0.85 8.57
CA THR A 71 -31.01 -2.15 8.54
C THR A 71 -30.43 -3.19 9.49
N GLY A 72 -29.25 -2.93 10.06
CA GLY A 72 -28.56 -3.86 10.97
C GLY A 72 -28.16 -5.17 10.29
N THR A 73 -27.98 -5.16 8.96
CA THR A 73 -27.71 -6.38 8.19
C THR A 73 -26.24 -6.76 8.13
N HIS A 74 -25.33 -5.81 8.37
CA HIS A 74 -23.89 -6.03 8.28
C HIS A 74 -23.18 -5.67 9.58
N LEU A 75 -22.13 -6.40 9.89
CA LEU A 75 -21.19 -6.06 10.95
C LEU A 75 -20.08 -5.17 10.40
N PHE A 76 -19.81 -4.06 11.10
CA PHE A 76 -18.79 -3.09 10.70
C PHE A 76 -17.47 -3.38 11.41
N ILE A 77 -16.38 -3.44 10.64
CA ILE A 77 -15.02 -3.76 11.14
C ILE A 77 -14.11 -2.57 10.87
N ASP A 78 -13.61 -1.96 11.94
CA ASP A 78 -12.60 -0.90 11.90
C ASP A 78 -11.19 -1.51 11.92
N THR A 79 -10.40 -1.20 10.89
CA THR A 79 -9.05 -1.75 10.74
C THR A 79 -7.94 -0.81 11.17
N ARG A 80 -8.31 0.37 11.67
CA ARG A 80 -7.35 1.39 12.07
C ARG A 80 -6.67 1.03 13.40
N PRO A 81 -5.39 1.39 13.56
CA PRO A 81 -4.72 1.23 14.85
C PRO A 81 -5.38 2.14 15.89
N VAL A 82 -5.69 1.59 17.06
CA VAL A 82 -6.21 2.36 18.20
C VAL A 82 -5.04 3.15 18.82
N GLY A 83 -4.89 4.40 18.44
CA GLY A 83 -3.74 5.21 18.88
C GLY A 83 -4.09 6.54 19.56
N ASP A 84 -5.32 7.03 19.39
CA ASP A 84 -5.74 8.36 19.87
C ASP A 84 -6.74 8.21 21.01
N PRO A 85 -6.63 8.99 22.10
CA PRO A 85 -7.62 8.99 23.19
C PRO A 85 -9.02 9.45 22.75
N GLU A 86 -9.13 10.18 21.63
CA GLU A 86 -10.41 10.61 21.05
C GLU A 86 -10.73 9.85 19.74
N PHE A 87 -10.55 8.55 19.76
CA PHE A 87 -10.76 7.72 18.59
C PHE A 87 -12.24 7.64 18.21
N ARG A 88 -12.60 8.27 17.08
CA ARG A 88 -13.97 8.21 16.54
C ARG A 88 -14.12 7.02 15.59
N THR A 89 -15.22 6.31 15.71
CA THR A 89 -15.57 5.16 14.88
C THR A 89 -17.07 5.09 14.61
N ILE A 90 -17.50 4.18 13.74
CA ILE A 90 -18.91 3.89 13.51
C ILE A 90 -19.47 3.19 14.76
N PRO A 91 -20.64 3.61 15.28
CA PRO A 91 -21.21 2.99 16.46
C PRO A 91 -21.45 1.48 16.26
N GLY A 92 -21.06 0.68 17.25
CA GLY A 92 -21.18 -0.77 17.18
C GLY A 92 -20.11 -1.47 16.31
N ALA A 93 -19.18 -0.75 15.70
CA ALA A 93 -18.08 -1.37 14.97
C ALA A 93 -17.15 -2.14 15.91
N VAL A 94 -16.70 -3.31 15.44
CA VAL A 94 -15.65 -4.11 16.09
C VAL A 94 -14.29 -3.78 15.48
N PHE A 95 -13.21 -4.09 16.20
CA PHE A 95 -11.86 -3.76 15.77
C PHE A 95 -11.11 -5.02 15.39
N ILE A 96 -10.51 -5.02 14.19
CA ILE A 96 -9.56 -6.05 13.77
C ILE A 96 -8.35 -5.34 13.17
N ARG A 97 -7.26 -5.30 13.91
CA ARG A 97 -6.03 -4.62 13.51
C ARG A 97 -5.11 -5.58 12.74
N GLN A 98 -4.24 -5.02 11.96
CA GLN A 98 -3.34 -5.79 11.09
C GLN A 98 -2.25 -6.54 11.87
N ASP A 99 -1.77 -5.94 12.94
CA ASP A 99 -0.69 -6.43 13.82
C ASP A 99 -1.17 -7.44 14.86
N SER A 100 -2.44 -7.39 15.27
CA SER A 100 -3.06 -8.29 16.25
C SER A 100 -4.24 -9.08 15.69
N PHE A 101 -4.28 -9.29 14.38
CA PHE A 101 -5.44 -9.90 13.69
C PHE A 101 -5.93 -11.21 14.32
N ASP A 102 -5.04 -12.11 14.68
CA ASP A 102 -5.42 -13.41 15.20
C ASP A 102 -5.98 -13.32 16.63
N ASP A 103 -5.43 -12.43 17.43
CA ASP A 103 -5.91 -12.14 18.78
C ASP A 103 -7.26 -11.42 18.74
N ASP A 104 -7.36 -10.35 17.91
CA ASP A 104 -8.61 -9.60 17.73
C ASP A 104 -9.73 -10.50 17.19
N LEU A 105 -9.42 -11.37 16.22
CA LEU A 105 -10.41 -12.32 15.67
C LEU A 105 -10.82 -13.36 16.69
N PHE A 106 -9.91 -13.82 17.55
CA PHE A 106 -10.21 -14.76 18.61
C PHE A 106 -11.17 -14.15 19.66
N GLU A 107 -10.99 -12.88 20.01
CA GLU A 107 -11.90 -12.17 20.92
C GLU A 107 -13.32 -12.02 20.35
N LEU A 108 -13.45 -12.02 19.01
CA LEU A 108 -14.73 -11.87 18.32
C LEU A 108 -15.38 -13.22 17.96
N PHE A 109 -14.75 -14.34 18.30
CA PHE A 109 -15.20 -15.69 17.88
C PHE A 109 -16.65 -16.01 18.28
N ASP A 110 -17.13 -15.52 19.41
CA ASP A 110 -18.49 -15.75 19.90
C ASP A 110 -19.53 -14.79 19.27
N PHE A 111 -19.10 -13.77 18.53
CA PHE A 111 -19.96 -12.69 18.00
C PHE A 111 -19.94 -12.56 16.49
N MET A 112 -18.94 -13.15 15.81
CA MET A 112 -18.74 -12.98 14.37
C MET A 112 -18.60 -14.35 13.70
N PHE A 113 -19.52 -14.67 12.82
CA PHE A 113 -19.58 -15.95 12.13
C PHE A 113 -19.19 -15.84 10.66
N PRO A 114 -18.66 -16.90 10.02
CA PRO A 114 -18.25 -16.87 8.61
C PRO A 114 -19.33 -16.50 7.61
N GLU A 115 -20.60 -16.64 7.99
CA GLU A 115 -21.78 -16.32 7.19
C GLU A 115 -22.23 -14.88 7.33
N ASP A 116 -21.73 -14.14 8.32
CA ASP A 116 -22.13 -12.75 8.57
C ASP A 116 -21.64 -11.83 7.44
N PRO A 117 -22.51 -10.94 6.93
CA PRO A 117 -22.09 -9.90 6.01
C PRO A 117 -21.23 -8.84 6.74
N LEU A 118 -20.08 -8.51 6.15
CA LEU A 118 -19.08 -7.65 6.77
C LEU A 118 -18.81 -6.40 5.94
N VAL A 119 -18.77 -5.24 6.57
CA VAL A 119 -18.25 -3.99 6.01
C VAL A 119 -16.92 -3.65 6.70
N VAL A 120 -15.83 -3.73 5.95
CA VAL A 120 -14.49 -3.43 6.45
C VAL A 120 -14.12 -2.00 6.08
N PHE A 121 -13.66 -1.19 7.03
CA PHE A 121 -13.31 0.21 6.76
C PHE A 121 -12.04 0.67 7.50
N GLY A 122 -11.51 1.81 7.06
CA GLY A 122 -10.34 2.46 7.63
C GLY A 122 -10.43 3.98 7.51
N ASP A 123 -9.29 4.63 7.36
CA ASP A 123 -9.10 6.08 7.20
C ASP A 123 -9.24 6.59 5.74
N GLY A 124 -9.76 5.77 4.83
CA GLY A 124 -9.82 6.07 3.39
C GLY A 124 -8.69 5.43 2.59
N ASN A 125 -7.61 4.99 3.21
CA ASN A 125 -6.61 4.15 2.57
C ASN A 125 -7.14 2.71 2.48
N LEU A 126 -7.23 2.17 1.26
CA LEU A 126 -7.81 0.85 1.01
C LEU A 126 -6.86 -0.32 1.32
N THR A 127 -5.59 -0.07 1.56
CA THR A 127 -4.58 -1.13 1.78
C THR A 127 -4.84 -1.91 3.06
N GLY A 128 -5.08 -1.21 4.17
CA GLY A 128 -5.41 -1.83 5.46
C GLY A 128 -6.67 -2.68 5.40
N PRO A 129 -7.82 -2.08 5.04
CA PRO A 129 -9.09 -2.80 4.87
C PRO A 129 -9.00 -3.99 3.90
N SER A 130 -8.31 -3.83 2.76
CA SER A 130 -8.13 -4.92 1.79
C SER A 130 -7.31 -6.08 2.36
N ASN A 131 -6.27 -5.78 3.12
CA ASN A 131 -5.44 -6.81 3.77
C ASN A 131 -6.25 -7.61 4.81
N ILE A 132 -6.99 -6.91 5.66
CA ILE A 132 -7.88 -7.55 6.64
C ILE A 132 -8.97 -8.37 5.93
N ALA A 133 -9.61 -7.84 4.89
CA ALA A 133 -10.61 -8.56 4.10
C ALA A 133 -10.03 -9.86 3.49
N GLY A 134 -8.79 -9.81 2.98
CA GLY A 134 -8.09 -11.00 2.48
C GLY A 134 -7.89 -12.06 3.55
N ARG A 135 -7.37 -11.66 4.71
CA ARG A 135 -7.15 -12.57 5.86
C ARG A 135 -8.46 -13.16 6.38
N LEU A 136 -9.54 -12.38 6.42
CA LEU A 136 -10.88 -12.89 6.79
C LEU A 136 -11.39 -13.92 5.78
N LYS A 137 -11.20 -13.71 4.47
CA LYS A 137 -11.52 -14.71 3.45
C LYS A 137 -10.75 -16.01 3.64
N ASP A 138 -9.48 -15.93 3.97
CA ASP A 138 -8.64 -17.10 4.27
C ASP A 138 -9.13 -17.87 5.50
N ARG A 139 -9.88 -17.20 6.40
CA ARG A 139 -10.55 -17.80 7.58
C ARG A 139 -11.98 -18.29 7.30
N GLY A 140 -12.47 -18.14 6.06
CA GLY A 140 -13.74 -18.67 5.61
C GLY A 140 -14.90 -17.67 5.55
N TYR A 141 -14.69 -16.40 5.91
CA TYR A 141 -15.69 -15.34 5.74
C TYR A 141 -15.94 -15.07 4.25
N ARG A 142 -17.16 -14.94 3.83
CA ARG A 142 -17.50 -14.95 2.40
C ARG A 142 -18.09 -13.63 1.90
N ASP A 143 -18.95 -13.01 2.69
CA ASP A 143 -19.65 -11.78 2.34
C ASP A 143 -18.95 -10.58 2.96
N ILE A 144 -17.94 -10.07 2.26
CA ILE A 144 -17.10 -8.96 2.72
C ILE A 144 -17.08 -7.88 1.67
N VAL A 145 -17.38 -6.65 2.08
CA VAL A 145 -17.22 -5.44 1.27
C VAL A 145 -16.32 -4.43 1.99
N ILE A 146 -15.68 -3.55 1.22
CA ILE A 146 -14.80 -2.50 1.76
C ILE A 146 -15.45 -1.14 1.52
N LEU A 147 -15.58 -0.35 2.59
CA LEU A 147 -16.12 1.00 2.50
C LEU A 147 -15.16 1.93 1.76
N GLN A 148 -15.60 2.42 0.61
CA GLN A 148 -14.84 3.37 -0.18
C GLN A 148 -14.78 4.73 0.51
N GLY A 149 -13.57 5.30 0.64
CA GLY A 149 -13.34 6.58 1.31
C GLY A 149 -13.35 6.50 2.84
N GLY A 150 -13.60 5.32 3.42
CA GLY A 150 -13.48 5.07 4.85
C GLY A 150 -14.39 5.94 5.71
N LEU A 151 -13.90 6.30 6.90
CA LEU A 151 -14.66 7.03 7.90
C LEU A 151 -15.06 8.44 7.45
N ASP A 152 -14.24 9.10 6.64
CA ASP A 152 -14.54 10.45 6.14
C ASP A 152 -15.75 10.41 5.20
N ALA A 153 -15.78 9.47 4.24
CA ALA A 153 -16.92 9.29 3.34
C ALA A 153 -18.19 8.88 4.09
N TRP A 154 -18.07 8.07 5.15
CA TRP A 154 -19.16 7.74 6.05
C TRP A 154 -19.76 8.99 6.71
N SER A 155 -18.92 9.85 7.28
CA SER A 155 -19.33 11.09 7.93
C SER A 155 -19.97 12.08 6.93
N ASP A 156 -19.39 12.19 5.72
CA ASP A 156 -19.91 13.04 4.64
C ASP A 156 -21.30 12.58 4.14
N ALA A 157 -21.57 11.28 4.20
CA ALA A 157 -22.89 10.71 3.88
C ALA A 157 -23.91 10.88 5.01
N GLY A 158 -23.54 11.48 6.13
CA GLY A 158 -24.42 11.72 7.30
C GLY A 158 -24.42 10.57 8.31
N GLY A 159 -23.48 9.63 8.22
CA GLY A 159 -23.34 8.55 9.18
C GLY A 159 -22.87 9.05 10.55
N GLU A 160 -23.46 8.52 11.60
CA GLU A 160 -23.10 8.85 12.97
C GLU A 160 -21.72 8.31 13.35
N LEU A 161 -21.02 9.04 14.20
CA LEU A 161 -19.75 8.64 14.79
C LEU A 161 -19.85 8.64 16.31
N THR A 162 -19.26 7.65 16.93
CA THR A 162 -19.09 7.57 18.39
C THR A 162 -17.62 7.73 18.76
N THR A 163 -17.36 8.32 19.92
CA THR A 163 -16.02 8.37 20.50
C THR A 163 -15.86 7.18 21.43
N ARG A 164 -14.84 6.37 21.18
CA ARG A 164 -14.47 5.26 22.08
C ARG A 164 -13.34 5.73 22.99
N THR A 165 -13.59 5.80 24.27
CA THR A 165 -12.56 6.06 25.28
C THR A 165 -11.81 4.74 25.55
N ARG A 166 -10.49 4.79 25.58
CA ARG A 166 -9.63 3.67 25.97
C ARG A 166 -9.98 3.25 27.41
N GLY A 167 -10.68 2.13 27.59
CA GLY A 167 -11.03 1.63 28.94
C GLY A 167 -12.34 0.86 29.06
N GLU A 168 -13.16 0.78 28.02
CA GLU A 168 -14.47 0.09 28.11
C GLU A 168 -14.46 -1.40 27.67
N GLY A 169 -13.29 -1.98 27.50
CA GLY A 169 -13.15 -3.40 27.11
C GLY A 169 -12.14 -4.20 27.95
N ASP A 170 -11.57 -3.61 29.01
CA ASP A 170 -10.51 -4.25 29.82
C ASP A 170 -11.03 -4.48 31.26
N SER A 171 -12.12 -5.27 31.38
CA SER A 171 -12.63 -5.70 32.69
C SER A 171 -13.07 -7.15 32.63
#